data_3e42f74d049a7205518df63f3e50eb4d
#
_entry.id   3e42f74d049a7205518df63f3e50eb4d
#
_cell.length_a   1.000
_cell.length_b   1.000
_cell.length_c   1.000
_cell.angle_alpha   90.00
_cell.angle_beta   90.00
_cell.angle_gamma   90.00
#
_symmetry.space_group_name_H-M   'P 1'
#
loop_
_entity.id
_entity.type
_entity.pdbx_description
1 polymer ?
#
loop_
_entity_poly.entity_id
_entity_poly.type
_entity_poly.pdbx_seq_one_letter_code
_entity_poly.pdbx_strand_id
1 'polypeptide(L)'
;LIGKKELFKKLNKGVLLNDVLEKMILDLYGSRGKRALETIKKWGVTRQGDRWFVRGVRGVEYEVVRSYCSCRDYVLNVVTGKVDVDMCYHALAKTICESLDAYYVKK
;
A
#
# COMPACT_ATOMS: atom_id res chain seq x y z
N LEU A 1 5.32 18.38 -10.56
CA LEU A 1 4.62 17.31 -9.84
C LEU A 1 5.24 15.96 -10.15
N ILE A 2 5.56 15.22 -9.12
CA ILE A 2 6.11 13.88 -9.25
C ILE A 2 4.96 12.90 -9.44
N GLY A 3 5.02 12.12 -10.53
CA GLY A 3 3.99 11.14 -10.82
C GLY A 3 4.18 9.84 -10.05
N LYS A 4 3.14 8.99 -10.06
CA LYS A 4 3.16 7.69 -9.40
C LYS A 4 4.27 6.80 -9.95
N LYS A 5 4.56 6.85 -11.25
CA LYS A 5 5.65 6.10 -11.86
C LYS A 5 7.01 6.45 -11.26
N GLU A 6 7.25 7.74 -11.01
CA GLU A 6 8.49 8.17 -10.39
C GLU A 6 8.61 7.69 -8.95
N LEU A 7 7.50 7.75 -8.19
CA LEU A 7 7.48 7.23 -6.84
C LEU A 7 7.93 5.77 -6.82
N PHE A 8 7.29 4.92 -7.63
CA PHE A 8 7.59 3.48 -7.61
C PHE A 8 8.96 3.14 -8.20
N LYS A 9 9.53 3.99 -9.06
CA LYS A 9 10.92 3.85 -9.49
C LYS A 9 11.91 4.08 -8.36
N LYS A 10 11.59 4.97 -7.43
CA LYS A 10 12.44 5.27 -6.28
C LYS A 10 12.31 4.25 -5.16
N LEU A 11 11.22 3.48 -5.17
CA LEU A 11 11.00 2.39 -4.22
C LEU A 11 11.67 1.13 -4.77
N ASN A 12 12.81 0.77 -4.20
CA ASN A 12 13.59 -0.39 -4.64
C ASN A 12 13.90 -1.29 -3.45
N LYS A 13 14.22 -2.55 -3.75
CA LYS A 13 14.65 -3.51 -2.72
C LYS A 13 15.82 -2.96 -1.91
N GLY A 14 15.71 -3.05 -0.60
CA GLY A 14 16.76 -2.61 0.31
C GLY A 14 16.78 -1.12 0.59
N VAL A 15 15.94 -0.32 -0.07
CA VAL A 15 15.80 1.10 0.23
C VAL A 15 14.85 1.25 1.40
N LEU A 16 15.26 1.99 2.42
CA LEU A 16 14.39 2.25 3.56
C LEU A 16 13.46 3.42 3.26
N LEU A 17 12.24 3.36 3.80
CA LEU A 17 11.34 4.49 3.77
C LEU A 17 11.97 5.65 4.54
N ASN A 18 12.06 6.81 3.89
CA ASN A 18 12.57 8.02 4.49
C ASN A 18 11.55 9.15 4.34
N ASP A 19 11.83 10.30 4.92
CA ASP A 19 10.90 11.43 4.92
C ASP A 19 10.54 11.88 3.51
N VAL A 20 11.47 11.81 2.58
CA VAL A 20 11.22 12.22 1.18
C VAL A 20 10.21 11.27 0.52
N LEU A 21 10.42 9.95 0.65
CA LEU A 21 9.52 8.96 0.08
C LEU A 21 8.14 9.00 0.73
N GLU A 22 8.09 9.16 2.05
CA GLU A 22 6.82 9.28 2.78
C GLU A 22 6.04 10.51 2.31
N LYS A 23 6.73 11.64 2.11
CA LYS A 23 6.08 12.85 1.60
C LYS A 23 5.52 12.64 0.20
N MET A 24 6.26 11.96 -0.67
CA MET A 24 5.78 11.65 -2.01
C MET A 24 4.51 10.80 -1.97
N ILE A 25 4.47 9.81 -1.09
CA ILE A 25 3.30 8.95 -0.91
C ILE A 25 2.10 9.77 -0.43
N LEU A 26 2.31 10.66 0.54
CA LEU A 26 1.26 11.53 1.08
C LEU A 26 0.75 12.50 0.02
N ASP A 27 1.64 13.07 -0.78
CA ASP A 27 1.27 14.03 -1.82
C ASP A 27 0.43 13.37 -2.93
N LEU A 28 0.76 12.12 -3.28
CA LEU A 28 0.09 11.42 -4.37
C LEU A 28 -1.21 10.71 -3.95
N TYR A 29 -1.28 10.26 -2.71
CA TYR A 29 -2.40 9.43 -2.25
C TYR A 29 -3.20 10.03 -1.09
N GLY A 30 -2.72 11.11 -0.48
CA GLY A 30 -3.45 11.80 0.57
C GLY A 30 -3.72 10.92 1.78
N SER A 31 -4.96 10.88 2.24
CA SER A 31 -5.35 10.10 3.42
C SER A 31 -5.11 8.58 3.24
N ARG A 32 -5.24 8.09 2.02
CA ARG A 32 -4.93 6.68 1.72
C ARG A 32 -3.45 6.40 1.89
N GLY A 33 -2.59 7.32 1.49
CA GLY A 33 -1.15 7.24 1.71
C GLY A 33 -0.79 7.23 3.18
N LYS A 34 -1.41 8.11 3.97
CA LYS A 34 -1.20 8.17 5.41
C LYS A 34 -1.56 6.85 6.08
N ARG A 35 -2.72 6.29 5.76
CA ARG A 35 -3.16 5.00 6.32
C ARG A 35 -2.26 3.86 5.90
N ALA A 36 -1.79 3.86 4.64
CA ALA A 36 -0.87 2.84 4.17
C ALA A 36 0.43 2.87 4.96
N LEU A 37 1.00 4.06 5.17
CA LEU A 37 2.23 4.22 5.96
C LEU A 37 2.04 3.78 7.41
N GLU A 38 0.92 4.13 8.02
CA GLU A 38 0.61 3.70 9.39
C GLU A 38 0.52 2.18 9.48
N THR A 39 -0.13 1.54 8.50
CA THR A 39 -0.27 0.09 8.45
C THR A 39 1.09 -0.59 8.32
N ILE A 40 1.96 -0.07 7.47
CA ILE A 40 3.32 -0.59 7.29
C ILE A 40 4.10 -0.48 8.60
N LYS A 41 4.03 0.66 9.26
CA LYS A 41 4.76 0.92 10.52
C LYS A 41 4.26 0.04 11.67
N LYS A 42 3.03 -0.42 11.61
CA LYS A 42 2.43 -1.31 12.61
C LYS A 42 2.57 -2.80 12.24
N TRP A 43 3.40 -3.11 11.24
CA TRP A 43 3.65 -4.49 10.80
C TRP A 43 2.41 -5.16 10.23
N GLY A 44 1.52 -4.37 9.61
CA GLY A 44 0.25 -4.84 9.09
C GLY A 44 0.32 -5.50 7.72
N VAL A 45 1.48 -5.51 7.07
CA VAL A 45 1.65 -6.15 5.76
C VAL A 45 2.43 -7.45 5.95
N THR A 46 1.80 -8.57 5.58
CA THR A 46 2.40 -9.91 5.71
C THR A 46 2.43 -10.61 4.37
N ARG A 47 3.37 -11.53 4.24
CA ARG A 47 3.50 -12.35 3.04
C ARG A 47 3.54 -13.83 3.43
N GLN A 48 2.82 -14.65 2.68
CA GLN A 48 2.82 -16.10 2.84
C GLN A 48 2.98 -16.72 1.44
N GLY A 49 4.18 -17.20 1.13
CA GLY A 49 4.49 -17.64 -0.23
C GLY A 49 4.36 -16.48 -1.21
N ASP A 50 3.49 -16.63 -2.19
CA ASP A 50 3.20 -15.58 -3.17
C ASP A 50 1.99 -14.73 -2.80
N ARG A 51 1.40 -14.98 -1.64
CA ARG A 51 0.18 -14.29 -1.20
C ARG A 51 0.52 -13.16 -0.24
N TRP A 52 -0.11 -12.03 -0.46
CA TRP A 52 0.08 -10.83 0.36
C TRP A 52 -1.19 -10.50 1.12
N PHE A 53 -1.05 -10.19 2.39
CA PHE A 53 -2.17 -9.85 3.26
C PHE A 53 -1.90 -8.52 3.94
N VAL A 54 -2.93 -7.69 4.06
CA VAL A 54 -2.83 -6.39 4.73
C VAL A 54 -3.91 -6.30 5.79
N ARG A 55 -3.49 -5.92 7.01
CA ARG A 55 -4.42 -5.75 8.12
C ARG A 55 -5.17 -4.43 7.97
N GLY A 56 -6.49 -4.52 7.95
CA GLY A 56 -7.34 -3.35 7.94
C GLY A 56 -7.75 -2.93 9.34
N VAL A 57 -8.65 -1.95 9.39
CA VAL A 57 -9.25 -1.49 10.64
C VAL A 57 -9.97 -2.65 11.32
N ARG A 58 -9.90 -2.71 12.65
CA ARG A 58 -10.51 -3.76 13.48
C ARG A 58 -9.85 -5.14 13.31
N GLY A 59 -8.65 -5.18 12.76
CA GLY A 59 -7.91 -6.42 12.63
C GLY A 59 -8.36 -7.32 11.49
N VAL A 60 -9.28 -6.87 10.63
CA VAL A 60 -9.69 -7.63 9.46
C VAL A 60 -8.53 -7.67 8.48
N GLU A 61 -8.19 -8.86 8.01
CA GLU A 61 -7.10 -9.07 7.08
C GLU A 61 -7.64 -9.22 5.66
N TYR A 62 -7.07 -8.46 4.72
CA TYR A 62 -7.46 -8.54 3.31
C TYR A 62 -6.32 -9.10 2.49
N GLU A 63 -6.62 -10.04 1.61
CA GLU A 63 -5.64 -10.50 0.63
C GLU A 63 -5.60 -9.49 -0.51
N VAL A 64 -4.39 -9.07 -0.90
CA VAL A 64 -4.19 -8.15 -2.02
C VAL A 64 -3.48 -8.88 -3.14
N VAL A 65 -4.13 -8.92 -4.31
CA VAL A 65 -3.58 -9.54 -5.52
C VAL A 65 -3.25 -8.41 -6.50
N ARG A 66 -1.97 -8.21 -6.77
CA ARG A 66 -1.49 -7.06 -7.55
C ARG A 66 -1.94 -5.76 -6.87
N SER A 67 -2.80 -4.96 -7.51
CA SER A 67 -3.37 -3.76 -6.92
C SER A 67 -4.85 -3.94 -6.53
N TYR A 68 -5.38 -5.15 -6.66
CA TYR A 68 -6.77 -5.46 -6.34
C TYR A 68 -6.92 -5.81 -4.86
N CYS A 69 -7.93 -5.22 -4.22
CA CYS A 69 -8.30 -5.50 -2.85
C CYS A 69 -9.82 -5.60 -2.77
N SER A 70 -10.33 -6.52 -1.96
CA SER A 70 -11.77 -6.70 -1.78
C SER A 70 -12.37 -5.77 -0.73
N CYS A 71 -11.61 -4.80 -0.23
CA CYS A 71 -12.14 -3.87 0.77
C CYS A 71 -13.21 -2.95 0.17
N ARG A 72 -14.03 -2.38 1.05
CA ARG A 72 -15.15 -1.54 0.63
C ARG A 72 -14.71 -0.32 -0.16
N ASP A 73 -13.63 0.33 0.25
CA ASP A 73 -13.11 1.51 -0.45
C ASP A 73 -12.69 1.19 -1.89
N TYR A 74 -12.00 0.07 -2.10
CA TYR A 74 -11.59 -0.35 -3.43
C TYR A 74 -12.81 -0.61 -4.33
N VAL A 75 -13.75 -1.40 -3.83
CA VAL A 75 -14.92 -1.81 -4.62
C VAL A 75 -15.83 -0.61 -4.93
N LEU A 76 -16.07 0.26 -3.97
CA LEU A 76 -17.04 1.35 -4.12
C LEU A 76 -16.46 2.62 -4.73
N ASN A 77 -15.19 2.89 -4.54
CA ASN A 77 -14.61 4.18 -4.92
C ASN A 77 -13.49 4.07 -5.96
N VAL A 78 -12.60 3.11 -5.80
CA VAL A 78 -11.43 2.99 -6.68
C VAL A 78 -11.81 2.36 -8.02
N VAL A 79 -12.44 1.20 -8.00
CA VAL A 79 -12.85 0.48 -9.22
C VAL A 79 -13.83 1.31 -10.03
N THR A 80 -14.76 1.98 -9.36
CA THR A 80 -15.82 2.77 -10.01
C THR A 80 -15.33 4.11 -10.53
N GLY A 81 -14.09 4.51 -10.18
CA GLY A 81 -13.56 5.79 -10.61
C GLY A 81 -14.08 7.00 -9.85
N LYS A 82 -14.78 6.80 -8.73
CA LYS A 82 -15.30 7.92 -7.92
C LYS A 82 -14.18 8.78 -7.34
N VAL A 83 -13.02 8.20 -7.09
CA VAL A 83 -11.85 8.92 -6.62
C VAL A 83 -10.73 8.75 -7.63
N ASP A 84 -9.87 9.75 -7.74
CA ASP A 84 -8.77 9.77 -8.71
C ASP A 84 -7.53 9.09 -8.13
N VAL A 85 -7.68 7.84 -7.71
CA VAL A 85 -6.58 7.00 -7.25
C VAL A 85 -6.78 5.60 -7.82
N ASP A 86 -5.68 4.87 -7.96
CA ASP A 86 -5.68 3.53 -8.54
C ASP A 86 -5.64 2.42 -7.51
N MET A 87 -5.49 2.75 -6.23
CA MET A 87 -5.37 1.78 -5.14
C MET A 87 -6.05 2.29 -3.87
N CYS A 88 -6.64 1.37 -3.10
CA CYS A 88 -7.01 1.65 -1.71
C CYS A 88 -5.75 1.61 -0.84
N TYR A 89 -5.87 1.95 0.45
CA TYR A 89 -4.68 1.98 1.31
C TYR A 89 -4.10 0.58 1.57
N HIS A 90 -4.91 -0.47 1.53
CA HIS A 90 -4.41 -1.85 1.66
C HIS A 90 -3.53 -2.22 0.47
N ALA A 91 -4.03 -2.00 -0.74
CA ALA A 91 -3.28 -2.27 -1.96
C ALA A 91 -2.02 -1.41 -2.05
N LEU A 92 -2.12 -0.15 -1.64
CA LEU A 92 -0.98 0.76 -1.62
C LEU A 92 0.10 0.28 -0.63
N ALA A 93 -0.30 -0.12 0.58
CA ALA A 93 0.63 -0.65 1.58
C ALA A 93 1.35 -1.90 1.05
N LYS A 94 0.61 -2.82 0.46
CA LYS A 94 1.18 -4.02 -0.15
C LYS A 94 2.18 -3.66 -1.25
N THR A 95 1.81 -2.76 -2.14
CA THR A 95 2.65 -2.39 -3.28
C THR A 95 3.95 -1.71 -2.82
N ILE A 96 3.88 -0.86 -1.81
CA ILE A 96 5.06 -0.24 -1.23
C ILE A 96 5.98 -1.31 -0.63
N CYS A 97 5.44 -2.21 0.19
CA CYS A 97 6.22 -3.26 0.82
C CYS A 97 6.83 -4.22 -0.19
N GLU A 98 6.09 -4.57 -1.23
CA GLU A 98 6.58 -5.42 -2.31
C GLU A 98 7.75 -4.76 -3.03
N SER A 99 7.65 -3.47 -3.32
CA SER A 99 8.70 -2.71 -3.99
C SER A 99 9.97 -2.61 -3.16
N LEU A 100 9.83 -2.45 -1.84
CA LEU A 100 10.95 -2.37 -0.91
C LEU A 100 11.45 -3.74 -0.46
N ASP A 101 10.72 -4.80 -0.77
CA ASP A 101 10.96 -6.16 -0.25
C ASP A 101 10.97 -6.18 1.28
N ALA A 102 10.08 -5.39 1.88
CA ALA A 102 9.96 -5.25 3.33
C ALA A 102 8.57 -5.68 3.78
N TYR A 103 8.48 -6.80 4.48
CA TYR A 103 7.20 -7.36 4.91
C TYR A 103 7.40 -8.24 6.13
N TYR A 104 6.31 -8.53 6.81
CA TYR A 104 6.30 -9.49 7.90
C TYR A 104 5.93 -10.86 7.37
N VAL A 105 6.77 -11.86 7.63
CA VAL A 105 6.52 -13.21 7.12
C VAL A 105 5.47 -13.89 7.99
N LYS A 106 4.39 -14.32 7.36
CA LYS A 106 3.33 -15.05 8.03
C LYS A 106 3.71 -16.54 8.08
N LYS A 107 3.79 -17.05 9.28
CA LYS A 107 4.08 -18.48 9.50
C LYS A 107 2.81 -19.33 9.48
#